data_8544913b873a0225c23bdd89fe20ade0
#
_entry.id   8544913b873a0225c23bdd89fe20ade0
#
_cell.length_a   1.000
_cell.length_b   1.000
_cell.length_c   1.000
_cell.angle_alpha   90.00
_cell.angle_beta   90.00
_cell.angle_gamma   90.00
#
_symmetry.space_group_name_H-M   'P 1'
#
loop_
_entity.id
_entity.type
_entity.pdbx_description
1 polymer ?
#
loop_
_entity_poly.entity_id
_entity_poly.type
_entity_poly.pdbx_seq_one_letter_code
_entity_poly.pdbx_strand_id
1 'polypeptide(L)'
;VDPALFDMDLMEQKAPHGSSIREFLEDSSTILALNGGFFEIDHSKRLSPSGVLVINGKIRNASLHDRLSGALVRNSEGITIIGAKDLGPLTNYDFALQTGPILVEDRGKLGIRRNDYDRVNRAAVCLRDHLIIFVTLHGSDGNGLSLYEFAELLAAREIDGGLGCNLAINLDGGPSTQVGMKVGGTREEVDGLWKIHNAIVVRRK
;
A
#
# COMPACT_ATOMS: atom_id res chain seq x y z
N VAL A 1 -0.59 -3.79 -12.86
CA VAL A 1 -0.20 -2.49 -13.47
C VAL A 1 1.21 -2.64 -14.01
N ASP A 2 1.42 -2.28 -15.27
CA ASP A 2 2.73 -2.22 -15.91
C ASP A 2 3.32 -0.82 -15.74
N PRO A 3 4.47 -0.66 -15.04
CA PRO A 3 5.11 0.65 -14.85
C PRO A 3 5.62 1.28 -16.15
N ALA A 4 5.76 0.52 -17.23
CA ALA A 4 6.11 1.09 -18.54
C ALA A 4 4.97 1.93 -19.15
N LEU A 5 3.71 1.59 -18.82
CA LEU A 5 2.50 2.22 -19.34
C LEU A 5 1.81 3.17 -18.37
N PHE A 6 2.09 3.03 -17.07
CA PHE A 6 1.41 3.76 -16.02
C PHE A 6 2.39 4.34 -15.01
N ASP A 7 2.07 5.50 -14.49
CA ASP A 7 2.75 6.09 -13.34
C ASP A 7 2.04 5.68 -12.04
N MET A 8 2.83 5.27 -11.06
CA MET A 8 2.36 5.04 -9.69
C MET A 8 2.94 6.12 -8.78
N ASP A 9 2.14 6.70 -7.92
CA ASP A 9 2.54 7.76 -7.01
C ASP A 9 1.79 7.66 -5.68
N LEU A 10 2.14 8.53 -4.73
CA LEU A 10 1.42 8.73 -3.49
C LEU A 10 0.65 10.05 -3.53
N MET A 11 -0.56 10.04 -2.99
CA MET A 11 -1.34 11.24 -2.71
C MET A 11 -1.64 11.33 -1.22
N GLU A 12 -1.55 12.55 -0.68
CA GLU A 12 -1.94 12.87 0.69
C GLU A 12 -3.40 13.33 0.74
N GLN A 13 -4.05 13.15 1.87
CA GLN A 13 -5.40 13.64 2.15
C GLN A 13 -5.59 15.12 1.78
N LYS A 14 -6.76 15.46 1.28
CA LYS A 14 -7.10 16.86 0.94
C LYS A 14 -7.52 17.68 2.17
N ALA A 15 -7.96 17.02 3.23
CA ALA A 15 -8.42 17.65 4.46
C ALA A 15 -7.77 16.97 5.68
N PRO A 16 -7.56 17.69 6.81
CA PRO A 16 -6.82 17.17 7.95
C PRO A 16 -7.47 15.97 8.65
N HIS A 17 -8.73 15.68 8.35
CA HIS A 17 -9.49 14.56 8.92
C HIS A 17 -9.57 13.33 7.99
N GLY A 18 -8.68 13.24 7.03
CA GLY A 18 -8.60 12.14 6.07
C GLY A 18 -9.46 12.35 4.83
N SER A 19 -9.22 11.49 3.84
CA SER A 19 -9.99 11.40 2.60
C SER A 19 -10.47 9.96 2.39
N SER A 20 -11.62 9.80 1.74
CA SER A 20 -12.07 8.50 1.22
C SER A 20 -11.36 8.15 -0.08
N ILE A 21 -11.40 6.88 -0.48
CA ILE A 21 -10.82 6.47 -1.76
C ILE A 21 -11.47 7.20 -2.94
N ARG A 22 -12.76 7.52 -2.83
CA ARG A 22 -13.51 8.29 -3.81
C ARG A 22 -12.92 9.68 -4.03
N GLU A 23 -12.52 10.37 -2.94
CA GLU A 23 -11.92 11.71 -3.02
C GLU A 23 -10.54 11.69 -3.71
N PHE A 24 -9.76 10.59 -3.57
CA PHE A 24 -8.53 10.39 -4.33
C PHE A 24 -8.78 10.13 -5.82
N LEU A 25 -9.89 9.49 -6.17
CA LEU A 25 -10.29 9.26 -7.57
C LEU A 25 -10.90 10.49 -8.26
N GLU A 26 -11.23 11.56 -7.56
CA GLU A 26 -11.74 12.79 -8.18
C GLU A 26 -10.71 13.46 -9.10
N ASP A 27 -9.42 13.28 -8.85
CA ASP A 27 -8.38 13.69 -9.78
C ASP A 27 -8.61 13.00 -11.13
N SER A 28 -8.78 13.80 -12.20
CA SER A 28 -9.13 13.28 -13.53
C SER A 28 -8.08 12.36 -14.12
N SER A 29 -6.82 12.52 -13.74
CA SER A 29 -5.69 11.68 -14.18
C SER A 29 -5.60 10.34 -13.43
N THR A 30 -6.18 10.24 -12.24
CA THR A 30 -6.14 9.02 -11.42
C THR A 30 -7.11 7.99 -11.97
N ILE A 31 -6.61 6.81 -12.32
CA ILE A 31 -7.40 5.67 -12.82
C ILE A 31 -7.59 4.57 -11.78
N LEU A 32 -6.71 4.50 -10.78
CA LEU A 32 -6.80 3.58 -9.65
C LEU A 32 -6.28 4.29 -8.40
N ALA A 33 -6.93 4.06 -7.28
CA ALA A 33 -6.45 4.45 -5.95
C ALA A 33 -6.64 3.29 -4.97
N LEU A 34 -5.66 3.09 -4.10
CA LEU A 34 -5.62 2.10 -3.03
C LEU A 34 -5.22 2.81 -1.74
N ASN A 35 -5.77 2.44 -0.59
CA ASN A 35 -5.30 2.97 0.69
C ASN A 35 -3.79 2.77 0.84
N GLY A 36 -3.14 3.73 1.48
CA GLY A 36 -1.69 3.72 1.70
C GLY A 36 -1.27 3.14 3.04
N GLY A 37 -0.30 3.80 3.67
CA GLY A 37 0.28 3.37 4.95
C GLY A 37 -0.51 3.81 6.17
N PHE A 38 -0.02 3.36 7.31
CA PHE A 38 -0.60 3.61 8.64
C PHE A 38 -0.56 5.10 9.02
N PHE A 39 -1.48 5.50 9.86
CA PHE A 39 -1.59 6.86 10.37
C PHE A 39 -2.07 6.87 11.83
N GLU A 40 -1.80 7.97 12.49
CA GLU A 40 -2.28 8.28 13.83
C GLU A 40 -3.40 9.31 13.78
N ILE A 41 -4.29 9.26 14.76
CA ILE A 41 -5.39 10.19 14.91
C ILE A 41 -5.21 10.95 16.23
N ASP A 42 -5.05 12.27 16.18
CA ASP A 42 -4.91 13.11 17.36
C ASP A 42 -6.27 13.41 18.04
N HIS A 43 -6.22 14.10 19.17
CA HIS A 43 -7.43 14.51 19.92
C HIS A 43 -8.38 15.41 19.11
N SER A 44 -7.85 16.12 18.11
CA SER A 44 -8.63 16.97 17.18
C SER A 44 -9.11 16.18 15.96
N LYS A 45 -8.95 14.86 15.96
CA LYS A 45 -9.27 13.94 14.84
C LYS A 45 -8.48 14.24 13.56
N ARG A 46 -7.32 14.86 13.66
CA ARG A 46 -6.42 15.08 12.54
C ARG A 46 -5.59 13.83 12.32
N LEU A 47 -5.39 13.47 11.06
CA LEU A 47 -4.57 12.33 10.68
C LEU A 47 -3.14 12.77 10.37
N SER A 48 -2.16 11.98 10.84
CA SER A 48 -0.74 12.14 10.56
C SER A 48 -0.11 10.79 10.22
N PRO A 49 0.90 10.72 9.32
CA PRO A 49 1.49 9.45 8.92
C PRO A 49 2.31 8.82 10.05
N SER A 50 2.16 7.52 10.26
CA SER A 50 2.89 6.75 11.29
C SER A 50 4.25 6.28 10.83
N GLY A 51 4.99 7.00 10.06
CA GLY A 51 6.31 6.58 9.59
C GLY A 51 6.79 7.47 8.47
N VAL A 52 7.95 7.14 7.92
CA VAL A 52 8.51 7.93 6.82
C VAL A 52 7.50 8.04 5.68
N LEU A 53 7.29 9.28 5.25
CA LEU A 53 6.47 9.61 4.10
C LEU A 53 7.14 10.69 3.25
N VAL A 54 7.43 10.34 1.99
CA VAL A 54 7.90 11.25 0.95
C VAL A 54 6.90 11.21 -0.20
N ILE A 55 6.46 12.35 -0.69
CA ILE A 55 5.51 12.48 -1.80
C ILE A 55 6.06 13.53 -2.78
N ASN A 56 6.22 13.15 -4.04
CA ASN A 56 6.76 14.04 -5.09
C ASN A 56 8.09 14.69 -4.67
N GLY A 57 9.02 13.91 -4.12
CA GLY A 57 10.32 14.36 -3.63
C GLY A 57 10.26 15.24 -2.37
N LYS A 58 9.08 15.46 -1.79
CA LYS A 58 8.89 16.28 -0.59
C LYS A 58 8.70 15.41 0.64
N ILE A 59 9.57 15.58 1.63
CA ILE A 59 9.47 14.88 2.91
C ILE A 59 8.26 15.44 3.66
N ARG A 60 7.29 14.56 3.97
CA ARG A 60 6.11 14.84 4.78
C ARG A 60 6.33 14.43 6.24
N ASN A 61 6.98 13.28 6.43
CA ASN A 61 7.44 12.81 7.73
C ASN A 61 8.78 12.11 7.55
N ALA A 62 9.78 12.50 8.34
CA ALA A 62 11.12 11.92 8.33
C ALA A 62 11.32 10.87 9.43
N SER A 63 10.38 10.73 10.36
CA SER A 63 10.53 9.86 11.51
C SER A 63 10.28 8.40 11.15
N LEU A 64 11.26 7.55 11.44
CA LEU A 64 11.07 6.09 11.36
C LEU A 64 10.12 5.63 12.46
N HIS A 65 9.25 4.69 12.12
CA HIS A 65 8.38 4.01 13.06
C HIS A 65 8.86 2.57 13.26
N ASP A 66 9.21 2.20 14.50
CA ASP A 66 9.91 0.95 14.83
C ASP A 66 9.13 -0.32 14.47
N ARG A 67 7.80 -0.27 14.43
CA ARG A 67 6.95 -1.43 14.13
C ARG A 67 6.69 -1.64 12.63
N LEU A 68 7.03 -0.66 11.79
CA LEU A 68 6.84 -0.73 10.35
C LEU A 68 8.15 -1.16 9.70
N SER A 69 8.24 -2.45 9.37
CA SER A 69 9.52 -3.08 9.01
C SER A 69 9.99 -2.84 7.59
N GLY A 70 9.14 -2.30 6.71
CA GLY A 70 9.47 -2.10 5.30
C GLY A 70 9.11 -0.71 4.79
N ALA A 71 9.52 -0.45 3.56
CA ALA A 71 9.13 0.73 2.82
C ALA A 71 8.91 0.40 1.34
N LEU A 72 7.83 0.93 0.78
CA LEU A 72 7.60 0.99 -0.66
C LEU A 72 8.23 2.29 -1.15
N VAL A 73 9.16 2.20 -2.09
CA VAL A 73 9.92 3.36 -2.55
C VAL A 73 9.95 3.47 -4.07
N ARG A 74 10.07 4.70 -4.59
CA ARG A 74 10.43 4.99 -5.98
C ARG A 74 11.64 5.91 -6.00
N ASN A 75 12.63 5.55 -6.80
CA ASN A 75 13.82 6.32 -7.11
C ASN A 75 14.14 6.24 -8.61
N SER A 76 15.33 6.66 -9.03
CA SER A 76 15.79 6.60 -10.43
C SER A 76 15.88 5.18 -10.98
N GLU A 77 15.95 4.15 -10.14
CA GLU A 77 16.02 2.73 -10.54
C GLU A 77 14.61 2.12 -10.70
N GLY A 78 13.57 2.80 -10.22
CA GLY A 78 12.19 2.38 -10.31
C GLY A 78 11.52 2.19 -8.94
N ILE A 79 10.51 1.32 -8.91
CA ILE A 79 9.69 1.03 -7.71
C ILE A 79 10.16 -0.29 -7.12
N THR A 80 10.42 -0.28 -5.81
CA THR A 80 10.81 -1.49 -5.07
C THR A 80 10.33 -1.45 -3.61
N ILE A 81 10.49 -2.59 -2.94
CA ILE A 81 10.23 -2.76 -1.50
C ILE A 81 11.55 -3.05 -0.83
N ILE A 82 11.88 -2.27 0.20
CA ILE A 82 13.12 -2.42 0.98
C ILE A 82 12.80 -2.52 2.47
N GLY A 83 13.76 -2.99 3.26
CA GLY A 83 13.68 -2.89 4.72
C GLY A 83 13.63 -1.43 5.18
N ALA A 84 12.82 -1.09 6.18
CA ALA A 84 12.75 0.29 6.68
C ALA A 84 14.11 0.81 7.20
N LYS A 85 14.97 -0.09 7.69
CA LYS A 85 16.33 0.23 8.15
C LYS A 85 17.31 0.51 7.00
N ASP A 86 16.95 0.10 5.80
CA ASP A 86 17.77 0.27 4.59
C ASP A 86 17.39 1.55 3.82
N LEU A 87 16.45 2.34 4.34
CA LEU A 87 16.14 3.67 3.81
C LEU A 87 17.39 4.55 3.86
N GLY A 88 17.88 4.97 2.71
CA GLY A 88 18.93 5.95 2.54
C GLY A 88 18.44 7.39 2.77
N PRO A 89 19.20 8.39 2.32
CA PRO A 89 18.78 9.79 2.37
C PRO A 89 17.41 9.96 1.68
N LEU A 90 16.44 10.54 2.38
CA LEU A 90 15.06 10.66 1.90
C LEU A 90 14.92 11.52 0.64
N THR A 91 15.91 12.36 0.36
CA THR A 91 16.00 13.17 -0.87
C THR A 91 16.26 12.34 -2.13
N ASN A 92 16.62 11.07 -2.00
CA ASN A 92 16.87 10.17 -3.13
C ASN A 92 15.59 9.53 -3.68
N TYR A 93 14.44 9.77 -3.03
CA TYR A 93 13.18 9.14 -3.40
C TYR A 93 12.20 10.16 -3.98
N ASP A 94 11.58 9.80 -5.11
CA ASP A 94 10.39 10.49 -5.62
C ASP A 94 9.22 10.28 -4.66
N PHE A 95 9.05 9.03 -4.19
CA PHE A 95 8.23 8.72 -3.04
C PHE A 95 8.86 7.64 -2.15
N ALA A 96 8.54 7.69 -0.86
CA ALA A 96 8.82 6.65 0.12
C ALA A 96 7.63 6.55 1.09
N LEU A 97 7.12 5.36 1.28
CA LEU A 97 6.04 5.03 2.19
C LEU A 97 6.52 3.93 3.14
N GLN A 98 6.89 4.31 4.37
CA GLN A 98 7.17 3.31 5.39
C GLN A 98 5.87 2.64 5.81
N THR A 99 5.83 1.31 5.72
CA THR A 99 4.67 0.48 6.03
C THR A 99 5.13 -0.94 6.39
N GLY A 100 4.22 -1.88 6.46
CA GLY A 100 4.62 -3.26 6.72
C GLY A 100 3.63 -4.07 7.54
N PRO A 101 4.00 -5.29 7.86
CA PRO A 101 5.31 -5.91 7.61
C PRO A 101 5.55 -6.23 6.13
N ILE A 102 6.81 -6.54 5.76
CA ILE A 102 7.11 -7.20 4.49
C ILE A 102 6.50 -8.60 4.57
N LEU A 103 5.62 -8.93 3.63
CA LEU A 103 4.88 -10.19 3.58
C LEU A 103 5.63 -11.26 2.78
N VAL A 104 6.25 -10.84 1.68
CA VAL A 104 7.07 -11.69 0.81
C VAL A 104 8.41 -11.02 0.62
N GLU A 105 9.47 -11.69 1.05
CA GLU A 105 10.87 -11.30 0.88
C GLU A 105 11.40 -11.79 -0.47
N ASP A 106 12.62 -11.39 -0.81
CA ASP A 106 13.28 -11.74 -2.07
C ASP A 106 13.09 -13.23 -2.43
N ARG A 107 12.83 -13.47 -3.72
CA ARG A 107 12.57 -14.80 -4.30
C ARG A 107 11.31 -15.50 -3.77
N GLY A 108 10.32 -14.76 -3.33
CA GLY A 108 9.04 -15.34 -2.89
C GLY A 108 9.07 -16.00 -1.51
N LYS A 109 10.07 -15.71 -0.69
CA LYS A 109 10.16 -16.25 0.67
C LYS A 109 9.18 -15.52 1.60
N LEU A 110 8.51 -16.28 2.48
CA LEU A 110 7.59 -15.69 3.46
C LEU A 110 8.34 -14.79 4.46
N GLY A 111 7.89 -13.54 4.56
CA GLY A 111 8.36 -12.57 5.56
C GLY A 111 7.71 -12.77 6.94
N ILE A 112 6.59 -13.47 7.00
CA ILE A 112 5.84 -13.77 8.22
C ILE A 112 6.10 -15.23 8.63
N ARG A 113 6.54 -15.43 9.86
CA ARG A 113 6.96 -16.77 10.36
C ARG A 113 5.91 -17.46 11.22
N ARG A 114 4.93 -16.74 11.74
CA ARG A 114 3.91 -17.29 12.65
C ARG A 114 2.55 -16.77 12.27
N ASN A 115 1.55 -17.62 12.33
CA ASN A 115 0.15 -17.24 12.21
C ASN A 115 -0.34 -16.81 13.60
N ASP A 116 -0.81 -15.56 13.73
CA ASP A 116 -1.44 -15.02 14.93
C ASP A 116 -2.96 -15.20 14.92
N TYR A 117 -3.50 -15.65 13.78
CA TYR A 117 -4.92 -15.83 13.52
C TYR A 117 -5.77 -14.55 13.62
N ASP A 118 -5.11 -13.37 13.63
CA ASP A 118 -5.78 -12.08 13.58
C ASP A 118 -6.27 -11.79 12.15
N ARG A 119 -7.50 -12.18 11.87
CA ARG A 119 -8.12 -12.10 10.55
C ARG A 119 -8.89 -10.79 10.40
N VAL A 120 -8.44 -9.92 9.51
CA VAL A 120 -9.08 -8.65 9.15
C VAL A 120 -8.96 -8.41 7.65
N ASN A 121 -9.65 -7.40 7.13
CA ASN A 121 -9.43 -6.95 5.77
C ASN A 121 -7.97 -6.54 5.57
N ARG A 122 -7.40 -6.83 4.41
CA ARG A 122 -5.99 -6.59 4.10
C ARG A 122 -5.81 -5.82 2.80
N ALA A 123 -4.72 -5.06 2.75
CA ALA A 123 -4.25 -4.42 1.53
C ALA A 123 -2.73 -4.62 1.41
N ALA A 124 -2.24 -4.81 0.19
CA ALA A 124 -0.82 -4.99 -0.09
C ALA A 124 -0.44 -4.49 -1.48
N VAL A 125 0.85 -4.22 -1.64
CA VAL A 125 1.50 -4.10 -2.94
C VAL A 125 2.39 -5.31 -3.14
N CYS A 126 2.23 -5.97 -4.27
CA CYS A 126 3.02 -7.10 -4.73
C CYS A 126 3.81 -6.70 -5.97
N LEU A 127 5.09 -6.99 -5.98
CA LEU A 127 5.96 -6.87 -7.13
C LEU A 127 6.20 -8.27 -7.69
N ARG A 128 5.86 -8.46 -8.96
CA ARG A 128 6.07 -9.72 -9.68
C ARG A 128 6.62 -9.42 -11.07
N ASP A 129 7.82 -9.88 -11.33
CA ASP A 129 8.54 -9.61 -12.56
C ASP A 129 8.61 -8.10 -12.86
N HIS A 130 7.96 -7.67 -13.94
CA HIS A 130 7.84 -6.25 -14.32
C HIS A 130 6.50 -5.63 -13.89
N LEU A 131 5.65 -6.36 -13.16
CA LEU A 131 4.30 -5.92 -12.80
C LEU A 131 4.21 -5.48 -11.34
N ILE A 132 3.39 -4.47 -11.10
CA ILE A 132 2.93 -4.08 -9.78
C ILE A 132 1.47 -4.52 -9.65
N ILE A 133 1.18 -5.36 -8.66
CA ILE A 133 -0.15 -5.88 -8.38
C ILE A 133 -0.64 -5.25 -7.07
N PHE A 134 -1.78 -4.57 -7.13
CA PHE A 134 -2.47 -4.04 -5.96
C PHE A 134 -3.47 -5.07 -5.49
N VAL A 135 -3.41 -5.42 -4.22
CA VAL A 135 -4.23 -6.49 -3.65
C VAL A 135 -5.03 -5.92 -2.49
N THR A 136 -6.34 -6.10 -2.55
CA THR A 136 -7.24 -5.91 -1.40
C THR A 136 -8.01 -7.18 -1.15
N LEU A 137 -8.21 -7.49 0.12
CA LEU A 137 -9.00 -8.62 0.55
C LEU A 137 -10.05 -8.13 1.53
N HIS A 138 -11.30 -8.39 1.20
CA HIS A 138 -12.45 -8.06 2.02
C HIS A 138 -13.20 -9.35 2.39
N GLY A 139 -13.31 -9.63 3.68
CA GLY A 139 -14.11 -10.74 4.17
C GLY A 139 -15.58 -10.35 4.32
N SER A 140 -16.50 -11.30 4.12
CA SER A 140 -17.95 -11.07 4.17
C SER A 140 -18.45 -10.52 5.52
N ASP A 141 -17.76 -10.76 6.60
CA ASP A 141 -18.14 -10.30 7.94
C ASP A 141 -16.96 -9.60 8.66
N GLY A 142 -16.05 -8.98 7.90
CA GLY A 142 -14.80 -8.44 8.42
C GLY A 142 -13.75 -9.51 8.72
N ASN A 143 -14.08 -10.78 8.52
CA ASN A 143 -13.18 -11.92 8.68
C ASN A 143 -12.33 -12.12 7.41
N GLY A 144 -11.31 -11.29 7.23
CA GLY A 144 -10.35 -11.42 6.15
C GLY A 144 -9.33 -12.55 6.38
N LEU A 145 -8.07 -12.26 6.21
CA LEU A 145 -6.95 -13.18 6.45
C LEU A 145 -6.04 -12.63 7.56
N SER A 146 -5.34 -13.54 8.25
CA SER A 146 -4.19 -13.15 9.06
C SER A 146 -3.04 -12.68 8.15
N LEU A 147 -2.06 -11.99 8.70
CA LEU A 147 -0.87 -11.59 7.92
C LEU A 147 -0.12 -12.80 7.36
N TYR A 148 -0.09 -13.91 8.09
CA TYR A 148 0.54 -15.15 7.64
C TYR A 148 -0.20 -15.76 6.45
N GLU A 149 -1.52 -15.95 6.55
CA GLU A 149 -2.35 -16.50 5.48
C GLU A 149 -2.31 -15.59 4.23
N PHE A 150 -2.27 -14.28 4.43
CA PHE A 150 -2.16 -13.31 3.34
C PHE A 150 -0.78 -13.40 2.67
N ALA A 151 0.31 -13.55 3.45
CA ALA A 151 1.65 -13.78 2.91
C ALA A 151 1.74 -15.08 2.10
N GLU A 152 1.13 -16.17 2.58
CA GLU A 152 1.05 -17.44 1.83
C GLU A 152 0.33 -17.27 0.49
N LEU A 153 -0.83 -16.59 0.47
CA LEU A 153 -1.56 -16.29 -0.77
C LEU A 153 -0.73 -15.48 -1.76
N LEU A 154 0.00 -14.48 -1.27
CA LEU A 154 0.84 -13.63 -2.12
C LEU A 154 2.06 -14.37 -2.68
N ALA A 155 2.70 -15.22 -1.87
CA ALA A 155 3.89 -15.97 -2.25
C ALA A 155 3.61 -17.20 -3.11
N ALA A 156 2.48 -17.88 -2.89
CA ALA A 156 2.14 -19.09 -3.64
C ALA A 156 2.06 -18.81 -5.14
N ARG A 157 2.51 -19.80 -5.95
CA ARG A 157 2.50 -19.68 -7.42
C ARG A 157 1.06 -19.61 -7.95
N GLU A 158 0.87 -18.99 -9.10
CA GLU A 158 -0.45 -18.90 -9.74
C GLU A 158 -1.08 -20.27 -9.97
N ILE A 159 -0.28 -21.27 -10.35
CA ILE A 159 -0.76 -22.65 -10.55
C ILE A 159 -1.26 -23.30 -9.25
N ASP A 160 -0.80 -22.80 -8.11
CA ASP A 160 -1.20 -23.26 -6.77
C ASP A 160 -2.29 -22.33 -6.17
N GLY A 161 -2.85 -21.41 -6.97
CA GLY A 161 -3.92 -20.50 -6.57
C GLY A 161 -3.45 -19.21 -5.88
N GLY A 162 -2.15 -18.92 -5.89
CA GLY A 162 -1.58 -17.70 -5.34
C GLY A 162 -1.30 -16.61 -6.38
N LEU A 163 -0.54 -15.58 -5.99
CA LEU A 163 -0.19 -14.47 -6.85
C LEU A 163 1.27 -14.48 -7.36
N GLY A 164 2.12 -15.36 -6.84
CA GLY A 164 3.51 -15.51 -7.26
C GLY A 164 4.37 -14.25 -7.07
N CYS A 165 4.16 -13.50 -6.00
CA CYS A 165 4.91 -12.29 -5.72
C CYS A 165 6.38 -12.56 -5.49
N ASN A 166 7.27 -11.79 -6.13
CA ASN A 166 8.70 -11.80 -5.80
C ASN A 166 8.99 -11.03 -4.51
N LEU A 167 8.29 -9.89 -4.32
CA LEU A 167 8.27 -9.07 -3.11
C LEU A 167 6.83 -8.65 -2.82
N ALA A 168 6.44 -8.55 -1.54
CA ALA A 168 5.17 -7.96 -1.17
C ALA A 168 5.24 -7.27 0.18
N ILE A 169 4.53 -6.15 0.30
CA ILE A 169 4.46 -5.37 1.54
C ILE A 169 3.00 -5.10 1.92
N ASN A 170 2.70 -5.27 3.19
CA ASN A 170 1.39 -4.94 3.76
C ASN A 170 1.22 -3.42 3.86
N LEU A 171 0.02 -2.97 3.57
CA LEU A 171 -0.45 -1.61 3.78
C LEU A 171 -1.34 -1.55 5.02
N ASP A 172 -1.90 -0.37 5.32
CA ASP A 172 -2.93 -0.29 6.36
C ASP A 172 -4.12 -1.17 6.01
N GLY A 173 -4.69 -1.81 7.01
CA GLY A 173 -5.70 -2.86 6.85
C GLY A 173 -6.96 -2.57 7.67
N GLY A 174 -7.75 -3.64 7.88
CA GLY A 174 -8.99 -3.55 8.65
C GLY A 174 -9.94 -2.49 8.10
N PRO A 175 -10.39 -1.53 8.93
CA PRO A 175 -11.34 -0.50 8.51
C PRO A 175 -10.79 0.50 7.47
N SER A 176 -9.47 0.57 7.29
CA SER A 176 -8.83 1.45 6.29
C SER A 176 -8.77 0.83 4.90
N THR A 177 -8.98 -0.49 4.77
CA THR A 177 -8.88 -1.19 3.48
C THR A 177 -9.93 -0.67 2.50
N GLN A 178 -9.49 -0.04 1.42
CA GLN A 178 -10.35 0.52 0.38
C GLN A 178 -9.61 0.63 -0.95
N VAL A 179 -10.33 0.46 -2.04
CA VAL A 179 -9.80 0.56 -3.40
C VAL A 179 -10.85 1.12 -4.33
N GLY A 180 -10.41 1.87 -5.32
CA GLY A 180 -11.30 2.35 -6.37
C GLY A 180 -10.60 2.44 -7.72
N MET A 181 -11.35 2.25 -8.79
CA MET A 181 -10.86 2.23 -10.16
C MET A 181 -11.80 2.95 -11.12
N LYS A 182 -11.22 3.66 -12.10
CA LYS A 182 -11.92 4.29 -13.23
C LYS A 182 -11.23 3.87 -14.52
N VAL A 183 -11.82 2.96 -15.27
CA VAL A 183 -11.26 2.49 -16.54
C VAL A 183 -12.38 2.31 -17.57
N GLY A 184 -12.19 2.84 -18.78
CA GLY A 184 -13.09 2.61 -19.91
C GLY A 184 -14.53 3.09 -19.69
N GLY A 185 -14.74 4.11 -18.84
CA GLY A 185 -16.08 4.61 -18.47
C GLY A 185 -16.73 3.85 -17.30
N THR A 186 -16.12 2.76 -16.84
CA THR A 186 -16.54 2.03 -15.64
C THR A 186 -15.86 2.61 -14.41
N ARG A 187 -16.59 2.74 -13.31
CA ARG A 187 -16.10 3.09 -11.99
C ARG A 187 -16.52 2.03 -11.00
N GLU A 188 -15.54 1.45 -10.32
CA GLU A 188 -15.74 0.46 -9.27
C GLU A 188 -15.03 0.92 -8.00
N GLU A 189 -15.68 0.77 -6.87
CA GLU A 189 -15.16 1.17 -5.57
C GLU A 189 -15.54 0.14 -4.52
N VAL A 190 -14.59 -0.15 -3.64
CA VAL A 190 -14.81 -0.84 -2.38
C VAL A 190 -14.40 0.13 -1.29
N ASP A 191 -15.39 0.70 -0.62
CA ASP A 191 -15.18 1.70 0.44
C ASP A 191 -14.67 1.04 1.72
N GLY A 192 -13.75 1.73 2.40
CA GLY A 192 -13.39 1.42 3.78
C GLY A 192 -14.35 2.06 4.78
N LEU A 193 -14.23 1.67 6.05
CA LEU A 193 -15.02 2.27 7.14
C LEU A 193 -14.42 3.59 7.63
N TRP A 194 -13.11 3.78 7.42
CA TRP A 194 -12.37 4.95 7.87
C TRP A 194 -11.86 5.77 6.69
N LYS A 195 -11.79 7.09 6.89
CA LYS A 195 -10.98 7.97 6.04
C LYS A 195 -9.49 7.69 6.29
N ILE A 196 -8.68 7.88 5.26
CA ILE A 196 -7.24 7.55 5.26
C ILE A 196 -6.40 8.80 5.06
N HIS A 197 -5.15 8.75 5.55
CA HIS A 197 -4.19 9.85 5.44
C HIS A 197 -3.59 9.95 4.03
N ASN A 198 -3.28 8.83 3.42
CA ASN A 198 -2.63 8.79 2.12
C ASN A 198 -3.13 7.59 1.31
N ALA A 199 -2.99 7.69 0.00
CA ALA A 199 -3.33 6.64 -0.96
C ALA A 199 -2.19 6.44 -1.97
N ILE A 200 -2.05 5.20 -2.44
CA ILE A 200 -1.29 4.89 -3.64
C ILE A 200 -2.22 5.13 -4.82
N VAL A 201 -1.75 5.88 -5.82
CA VAL A 201 -2.54 6.21 -7.01
C VAL A 201 -1.81 5.79 -8.28
N VAL A 202 -2.59 5.43 -9.28
CA VAL A 202 -2.10 5.08 -10.62
C VAL A 202 -2.68 6.02 -11.63
N ARG A 203 -1.84 6.51 -12.56
CA ARG A 203 -2.20 7.40 -13.65
C ARG A 203 -1.69 6.84 -14.98
N ARG A 204 -2.33 7.20 -16.07
CA ARG A 204 -1.76 6.96 -17.41
C ARG A 204 -0.58 7.90 -17.63
N LYS A 205 0.48 7.37 -18.26
CA LYS A 205 1.56 8.19 -18.79
C LYS A 205 1.12 9.03 -19.96
#